data_e9d07651ad0f045a4388b61a7efadbdd
#
_entry.id   e9d07651ad0f045a4388b61a7efadbdd
#
_cell.length_a   1.000
_cell.length_b   1.000
_cell.length_c   1.000
_cell.angle_alpha   90.00
_cell.angle_beta   90.00
_cell.angle_gamma   90.00
#
_symmetry.space_group_name_H-M   'P 1'
#
loop_
_entity.id
_entity.type
_entity.pdbx_description
1 polymer ?
#
loop_
_entity_poly.entity_id
_entity_poly.type
_entity_poly.pdbx_seq_one_letter_code
_entity_poly.pdbx_strand_id
1 'polypeptide(L)'
;SDLITVYESHGISGLGNEAVIINSGTSTVSSANILSDATSGIITATLSDRNMATLTGLKGVGNAYTINIDDNVVDSALLIALNSKTIALIDVSKVDSLNGNSYDLSKVYELSNISGLGDEVLTISDTFIDASLLNTLDGNTSGVINASTVNTLTGSDSDINAALSSDGISDGESEPPIWLSNQESLKYLASHNDLINNFGFNLNNAKLHYINHGRAEGRATDTFNAWGYLVKYEDLINSLGSDVNAALEHYVNFGYLEGRSAGDFDVFNYIASHADLINAFGYNSNLGGAHYINHGKSELRSKDSFDEWGYLASNNDLMNAFGSD
;
A
#
# COMPACT_ATOMS: atom_id res chain seq x y z
N SER A 1 -11.58 -41.89 -19.92
CA SER A 1 -12.75 -42.80 -19.83
C SER A 1 -12.31 -44.23 -19.74
N ASP A 2 -11.42 -44.73 -20.61
CA ASP A 2 -11.04 -46.14 -20.70
C ASP A 2 -10.32 -46.64 -19.44
N LEU A 3 -9.45 -45.87 -18.84
CA LEU A 3 -8.79 -46.23 -17.58
C LEU A 3 -9.78 -46.41 -16.43
N ILE A 4 -10.77 -45.53 -16.31
CA ILE A 4 -11.82 -45.64 -15.28
C ILE A 4 -12.60 -46.94 -15.48
N THR A 5 -12.97 -47.27 -16.72
CA THR A 5 -13.66 -48.51 -17.05
C THR A 5 -12.83 -49.74 -16.67
N VAL A 6 -11.51 -49.73 -16.82
CA VAL A 6 -10.60 -50.79 -16.39
C VAL A 6 -10.68 -51.02 -14.87
N TYR A 7 -10.62 -49.94 -14.08
CA TYR A 7 -10.70 -50.03 -12.61
C TYR A 7 -12.09 -50.43 -12.09
N GLU A 8 -13.15 -50.09 -12.83
CA GLU A 8 -14.52 -50.50 -12.50
C GLU A 8 -14.86 -51.91 -12.96
N SER A 9 -13.96 -52.56 -13.71
CA SER A 9 -14.20 -53.90 -14.26
C SER A 9 -14.08 -54.99 -13.19
N HIS A 10 -15.12 -55.76 -12.99
CA HIS A 10 -15.12 -56.92 -12.10
C HIS A 10 -14.32 -58.13 -12.64
N GLY A 11 -13.90 -58.11 -13.89
CA GLY A 11 -13.14 -59.15 -14.54
C GLY A 11 -11.62 -59.01 -14.46
N ILE A 12 -11.13 -57.88 -13.90
CA ILE A 12 -9.71 -57.59 -13.73
C ILE A 12 -9.40 -57.58 -12.23
N SER A 13 -8.41 -58.35 -11.80
CA SER A 13 -7.95 -58.40 -10.41
C SER A 13 -6.49 -58.06 -10.30
N GLY A 14 -6.06 -57.57 -9.10
CA GLY A 14 -4.67 -57.22 -8.83
C GLY A 14 -4.31 -55.77 -9.15
N LEU A 15 -5.32 -54.95 -9.50
CA LEU A 15 -5.17 -53.50 -9.59
C LEU A 15 -5.32 -52.87 -8.20
N GLY A 16 -4.72 -51.64 -7.99
CA GLY A 16 -4.89 -50.86 -6.78
C GLY A 16 -3.59 -50.27 -6.18
N ASN A 17 -2.44 -50.58 -6.77
CA ASN A 17 -1.14 -50.00 -6.34
C ASN A 17 -0.21 -49.61 -7.50
N GLU A 18 -0.68 -49.74 -8.74
CA GLU A 18 0.06 -49.38 -9.95
C GLU A 18 0.07 -47.84 -10.18
N ALA A 19 1.18 -47.34 -10.72
CA ALA A 19 1.22 -45.99 -11.24
C ALA A 19 0.36 -45.85 -12.49
N VAL A 20 -0.38 -44.74 -12.60
CA VAL A 20 -1.23 -44.44 -13.76
C VAL A 20 -0.68 -43.24 -14.50
N ILE A 21 -0.39 -43.37 -15.79
CA ILE A 21 0.11 -42.28 -16.62
C ILE A 21 -0.86 -41.98 -17.75
N ILE A 22 -1.37 -40.76 -17.80
CA ILE A 22 -2.22 -40.28 -18.89
C ILE A 22 -1.30 -39.51 -19.86
N ASN A 23 -0.85 -40.22 -20.92
CA ASN A 23 0.16 -39.70 -21.85
C ASN A 23 -0.40 -38.75 -22.93
N SER A 24 -1.70 -38.76 -23.17
CA SER A 24 -2.33 -37.90 -24.16
C SER A 24 -3.65 -37.33 -23.69
N GLY A 25 -3.87 -36.07 -24.01
CA GLY A 25 -5.05 -35.32 -23.54
C GLY A 25 -4.93 -34.87 -22.10
N THR A 26 -6.06 -34.48 -21.53
CA THR A 26 -6.15 -33.93 -20.17
C THR A 26 -7.17 -34.76 -19.35
N SER A 27 -7.05 -34.69 -18.03
CA SER A 27 -8.00 -35.30 -17.08
C SER A 27 -8.74 -34.18 -16.33
N THR A 28 -10.04 -34.39 -16.08
CA THR A 28 -10.78 -33.53 -15.15
C THR A 28 -10.46 -33.89 -13.70
N VAL A 29 -10.66 -32.95 -12.76
CA VAL A 29 -10.57 -33.23 -11.32
C VAL A 29 -11.44 -34.40 -10.91
N SER A 30 -12.65 -34.49 -11.45
CA SER A 30 -13.55 -35.63 -11.19
C SER A 30 -12.93 -36.96 -11.62
N SER A 31 -12.36 -37.04 -12.84
CA SER A 31 -11.72 -38.26 -13.34
C SER A 31 -10.45 -38.61 -12.57
N ALA A 32 -9.64 -37.59 -12.22
CA ALA A 32 -8.44 -37.75 -11.40
C ALA A 32 -8.80 -38.33 -10.01
N ASN A 33 -9.87 -37.84 -9.40
CA ASN A 33 -10.34 -38.30 -8.10
C ASN A 33 -10.81 -39.77 -8.14
N ILE A 34 -11.52 -40.19 -9.19
CA ILE A 34 -11.92 -41.60 -9.37
C ILE A 34 -10.69 -42.51 -9.45
N LEU A 35 -9.67 -42.10 -10.20
CA LEU A 35 -8.41 -42.82 -10.28
C LEU A 35 -7.67 -42.84 -8.94
N SER A 36 -7.62 -41.71 -8.24
CA SER A 36 -6.97 -41.59 -6.91
C SER A 36 -7.67 -42.43 -5.84
N ASP A 37 -8.98 -42.66 -5.96
CA ASP A 37 -9.73 -43.57 -5.08
C ASP A 37 -9.50 -45.05 -5.45
N ALA A 38 -9.03 -45.35 -6.68
CA ALA A 38 -8.88 -46.69 -7.21
C ALA A 38 -7.46 -47.27 -7.09
N THR A 39 -6.42 -46.42 -7.04
CA THR A 39 -5.02 -46.86 -6.87
C THR A 39 -4.28 -46.05 -5.82
N SER A 40 -3.36 -46.70 -5.10
CA SER A 40 -2.39 -46.01 -4.22
C SER A 40 -1.11 -45.60 -4.96
N GLY A 41 -0.97 -45.95 -6.23
CA GLY A 41 0.14 -45.55 -7.07
C GLY A 41 0.06 -44.08 -7.53
N ILE A 42 1.18 -43.54 -7.96
CA ILE A 42 1.24 -42.14 -8.44
C ILE A 42 0.45 -42.01 -9.76
N ILE A 43 -0.43 -40.99 -9.80
CA ILE A 43 -1.14 -40.63 -11.01
C ILE A 43 -0.45 -39.45 -11.66
N THR A 44 -0.03 -39.60 -12.91
CA THR A 44 0.57 -38.54 -13.74
C THR A 44 -0.42 -38.10 -14.80
N ALA A 45 -0.81 -36.85 -14.77
CA ALA A 45 -1.77 -36.27 -15.73
C ALA A 45 -1.64 -34.75 -15.83
N THR A 46 -2.04 -34.17 -16.96
CA THR A 46 -2.35 -32.76 -17.07
C THR A 46 -3.83 -32.54 -16.78
N LEU A 47 -4.19 -31.66 -15.89
CA LEU A 47 -5.58 -31.34 -15.59
C LEU A 47 -6.16 -30.35 -16.61
N SER A 48 -7.45 -30.59 -16.96
CA SER A 48 -8.21 -29.66 -17.83
C SER A 48 -8.89 -28.54 -17.06
N ASP A 49 -9.22 -28.79 -15.78
CA ASP A 49 -9.81 -27.80 -14.91
C ASP A 49 -8.74 -26.79 -14.52
N ARG A 50 -9.11 -25.50 -14.58
CA ARG A 50 -8.17 -24.38 -14.43
C ARG A 50 -8.61 -23.35 -13.40
N ASN A 51 -9.78 -23.51 -12.80
CA ASN A 51 -10.26 -22.60 -11.77
C ASN A 51 -10.11 -23.21 -10.37
N MET A 52 -9.73 -22.38 -9.42
CA MET A 52 -9.50 -22.80 -8.04
C MET A 52 -10.73 -23.45 -7.40
N ALA A 53 -11.94 -22.99 -7.74
CA ALA A 53 -13.18 -23.53 -7.18
C ALA A 53 -13.33 -25.04 -7.50
N THR A 54 -12.89 -25.48 -8.68
CA THR A 54 -12.89 -26.91 -9.06
C THR A 54 -11.64 -27.63 -8.55
N LEU A 55 -10.46 -26.99 -8.69
CA LEU A 55 -9.16 -27.56 -8.32
C LEU A 55 -9.05 -27.89 -6.83
N THR A 56 -9.69 -27.11 -5.95
CA THR A 56 -9.75 -27.39 -4.50
C THR A 56 -10.44 -28.72 -4.17
N GLY A 57 -11.24 -29.26 -5.09
CA GLY A 57 -11.87 -30.57 -4.97
C GLY A 57 -10.94 -31.74 -5.26
N LEU A 58 -9.66 -31.50 -5.64
CA LEU A 58 -8.70 -32.55 -5.96
C LEU A 58 -8.35 -33.38 -4.72
N LYS A 59 -8.45 -34.71 -4.84
CA LYS A 59 -8.14 -35.67 -3.77
C LYS A 59 -6.71 -36.21 -3.89
N GLY A 60 -6.34 -37.02 -2.89
CA GLY A 60 -5.03 -37.65 -2.81
C GLY A 60 -3.91 -36.64 -2.48
N VAL A 61 -2.71 -37.18 -2.36
CA VAL A 61 -1.47 -36.39 -2.14
C VAL A 61 -0.33 -37.08 -2.88
N GLY A 62 0.69 -36.26 -3.30
CA GLY A 62 1.89 -36.81 -3.94
C GLY A 62 1.69 -37.35 -5.38
N ASN A 63 0.57 -37.05 -6.01
CA ASN A 63 0.37 -37.31 -7.44
C ASN A 63 1.16 -36.32 -8.29
N ALA A 64 1.35 -36.61 -9.57
CA ALA A 64 2.07 -35.75 -10.51
C ALA A 64 1.08 -35.06 -11.48
N TYR A 65 0.23 -34.18 -10.94
CA TYR A 65 -0.72 -33.40 -11.73
C TYR A 65 -0.09 -32.09 -12.20
N THR A 66 0.06 -31.90 -13.51
CA THR A 66 0.37 -30.58 -14.09
C THR A 66 -0.90 -29.76 -14.14
N ILE A 67 -0.86 -28.57 -13.53
CA ILE A 67 -2.01 -27.69 -13.32
C ILE A 67 -1.70 -26.31 -13.88
N ASN A 68 -2.65 -25.72 -14.61
CA ASN A 68 -2.61 -24.31 -14.99
C ASN A 68 -3.81 -23.61 -14.34
N ILE A 69 -3.59 -22.46 -13.71
CA ILE A 69 -4.65 -21.67 -13.08
C ILE A 69 -4.97 -20.47 -13.98
N ASP A 70 -6.25 -20.29 -14.30
CA ASP A 70 -6.75 -19.20 -15.14
C ASP A 70 -7.54 -18.14 -14.32
N ASP A 71 -7.62 -18.30 -12.97
CA ASP A 71 -8.20 -17.26 -12.11
C ASP A 71 -7.26 -16.06 -12.00
N ASN A 72 -7.81 -14.85 -12.10
CA ASN A 72 -7.04 -13.63 -11.96
C ASN A 72 -6.67 -13.35 -10.49
N VAL A 73 -7.48 -13.84 -9.54
CA VAL A 73 -7.28 -13.64 -8.10
C VAL A 73 -7.30 -14.98 -7.40
N VAL A 74 -6.26 -15.30 -6.64
CA VAL A 74 -6.11 -16.56 -5.93
C VAL A 74 -5.81 -16.34 -4.45
N ASP A 75 -6.44 -17.11 -3.59
CA ASP A 75 -6.15 -17.18 -2.16
C ASP A 75 -4.90 -18.03 -1.92
N SER A 76 -3.94 -17.51 -1.18
CA SER A 76 -2.64 -18.15 -0.92
C SER A 76 -2.77 -19.46 -0.14
N ALA A 77 -3.68 -19.55 0.83
CA ALA A 77 -3.92 -20.78 1.59
C ALA A 77 -4.51 -21.88 0.70
N LEU A 78 -5.41 -21.54 -0.22
CA LEU A 78 -5.95 -22.48 -1.19
C LEU A 78 -4.89 -22.96 -2.18
N LEU A 79 -3.99 -22.08 -2.61
CA LEU A 79 -2.87 -22.44 -3.50
C LEU A 79 -1.89 -23.38 -2.80
N ILE A 80 -1.54 -23.14 -1.54
CA ILE A 80 -0.72 -24.03 -0.71
C ILE A 80 -1.40 -25.38 -0.55
N ALA A 81 -2.72 -25.41 -0.28
CA ALA A 81 -3.48 -26.63 -0.16
C ALA A 81 -3.48 -27.43 -1.49
N LEU A 82 -3.65 -26.76 -2.62
CA LEU A 82 -3.55 -27.38 -3.96
C LEU A 82 -2.15 -27.94 -4.21
N ASN A 83 -1.10 -27.19 -3.83
CA ASN A 83 0.28 -27.63 -3.96
C ASN A 83 0.53 -28.97 -3.23
N SER A 84 -0.10 -29.20 -2.10
CA SER A 84 0.01 -30.46 -1.37
C SER A 84 -0.55 -31.70 -2.12
N LYS A 85 -1.34 -31.47 -3.16
CA LYS A 85 -1.97 -32.54 -3.98
C LYS A 85 -1.09 -33.01 -5.12
N THR A 86 -0.10 -32.22 -5.52
CA THR A 86 0.75 -32.55 -6.66
C THR A 86 2.23 -32.27 -6.39
N ILE A 87 3.09 -33.12 -6.97
CA ILE A 87 4.52 -32.90 -7.04
C ILE A 87 4.96 -32.30 -8.39
N ALA A 88 4.04 -32.20 -9.35
CA ALA A 88 4.31 -31.59 -10.66
C ALA A 88 4.01 -30.09 -10.64
N LEU A 89 4.30 -29.44 -11.75
CA LEU A 89 4.22 -27.98 -11.91
C LEU A 89 2.77 -27.46 -11.78
N ILE A 90 2.62 -26.38 -11.03
CA ILE A 90 1.46 -25.50 -11.02
C ILE A 90 1.87 -24.18 -11.67
N ASP A 91 1.26 -23.84 -12.78
CA ASP A 91 1.48 -22.60 -13.51
C ASP A 91 0.43 -21.56 -13.10
N VAL A 92 0.89 -20.45 -12.52
CA VAL A 92 0.08 -19.31 -12.06
C VAL A 92 0.33 -18.04 -12.87
N SER A 93 0.93 -18.16 -14.05
CA SER A 93 1.31 -17.02 -14.91
C SER A 93 0.15 -16.11 -15.36
N LYS A 94 -1.09 -16.51 -15.07
CA LYS A 94 -2.30 -15.70 -15.33
C LYS A 94 -2.94 -15.13 -14.07
N VAL A 95 -2.33 -15.38 -12.93
CA VAL A 95 -2.82 -14.85 -11.65
C VAL A 95 -2.31 -13.42 -11.49
N ASP A 96 -3.22 -12.45 -11.54
CA ASP A 96 -2.88 -11.03 -11.39
C ASP A 96 -2.73 -10.62 -9.91
N SER A 97 -3.36 -11.38 -8.98
CA SER A 97 -3.33 -11.06 -7.56
C SER A 97 -3.38 -12.29 -6.66
N LEU A 98 -2.56 -12.26 -5.59
CA LEU A 98 -2.61 -13.22 -4.48
C LEU A 98 -3.13 -12.53 -3.23
N ASN A 99 -4.13 -13.14 -2.58
CA ASN A 99 -4.72 -12.65 -1.35
C ASN A 99 -4.43 -13.60 -0.20
N GLY A 100 -4.21 -13.09 1.01
CA GLY A 100 -4.06 -13.93 2.19
C GLY A 100 -3.32 -13.26 3.33
N ASN A 101 -3.04 -14.02 4.38
CA ASN A 101 -2.15 -13.55 5.42
C ASN A 101 -0.69 -13.57 4.94
N SER A 102 0.13 -12.73 5.53
CA SER A 102 1.52 -12.53 5.12
C SER A 102 2.38 -13.80 5.18
N TYR A 103 2.10 -14.68 6.14
CA TYR A 103 2.79 -15.96 6.27
C TYR A 103 2.48 -16.89 5.08
N ASP A 104 1.20 -17.06 4.73
CA ASP A 104 0.80 -17.90 3.60
C ASP A 104 1.28 -17.31 2.26
N LEU A 105 1.20 -15.98 2.10
CA LEU A 105 1.77 -15.30 0.94
C LEU A 105 3.26 -15.59 0.78
N SER A 106 4.05 -15.44 1.86
CA SER A 106 5.47 -15.77 1.84
C SER A 106 5.75 -17.24 1.52
N LYS A 107 4.93 -18.15 2.06
CA LYS A 107 5.04 -19.58 1.79
C LYS A 107 4.86 -19.94 0.32
N VAL A 108 3.97 -19.26 -0.41
CA VAL A 108 3.76 -19.51 -1.84
C VAL A 108 5.06 -19.32 -2.64
N TYR A 109 5.86 -18.30 -2.33
CA TYR A 109 7.15 -18.05 -2.99
C TYR A 109 8.27 -19.06 -2.64
N GLU A 110 8.11 -19.81 -1.55
CA GLU A 110 9.05 -20.87 -1.17
C GLU A 110 8.77 -22.19 -1.91
N LEU A 111 7.62 -22.32 -2.58
CA LEU A 111 7.21 -23.56 -3.25
C LEU A 111 7.90 -23.71 -4.60
N SER A 112 8.74 -24.73 -4.72
CA SER A 112 9.60 -24.92 -5.90
C SER A 112 8.89 -25.41 -7.17
N ASN A 113 7.65 -25.89 -7.03
CA ASN A 113 6.82 -26.38 -8.14
C ASN A 113 5.68 -25.44 -8.52
N ILE A 114 5.74 -24.18 -8.09
CA ILE A 114 4.89 -23.10 -8.60
C ILE A 114 5.73 -22.23 -9.54
N SER A 115 5.20 -21.89 -10.71
CA SER A 115 5.83 -21.03 -11.71
C SER A 115 4.90 -19.90 -12.13
N GLY A 116 5.48 -18.79 -12.60
CA GLY A 116 4.73 -17.64 -13.06
C GLY A 116 4.41 -16.64 -11.95
N LEU A 117 5.15 -16.69 -10.84
CA LEU A 117 5.14 -15.69 -9.78
C LEU A 117 6.17 -14.57 -10.06
N GLY A 118 5.94 -13.37 -9.48
CA GLY A 118 6.92 -12.28 -9.43
C GLY A 118 6.42 -10.92 -9.92
N ASP A 119 5.18 -10.82 -10.40
CA ASP A 119 4.55 -9.58 -10.87
C ASP A 119 3.11 -9.37 -10.37
N GLU A 120 2.59 -10.31 -9.57
CA GLU A 120 1.25 -10.23 -9.01
C GLU A 120 1.13 -9.20 -7.87
N VAL A 121 -0.04 -8.58 -7.79
CA VAL A 121 -0.44 -7.75 -6.65
C VAL A 121 -0.67 -8.64 -5.44
N LEU A 122 -0.10 -8.28 -4.29
CA LEU A 122 -0.38 -8.96 -3.02
C LEU A 122 -1.38 -8.16 -2.20
N THR A 123 -2.44 -8.83 -1.71
CA THR A 123 -3.38 -8.21 -0.77
C THR A 123 -3.27 -8.90 0.58
N ILE A 124 -2.72 -8.16 1.56
CA ILE A 124 -2.49 -8.67 2.93
C ILE A 124 -3.79 -8.57 3.72
N SER A 125 -4.14 -9.64 4.44
CA SER A 125 -5.31 -9.69 5.32
C SER A 125 -4.98 -9.48 6.80
N ASP A 126 -3.69 -9.41 7.16
CA ASP A 126 -3.27 -9.20 8.54
C ASP A 126 -3.56 -7.76 9.00
N THR A 127 -3.83 -7.60 10.30
CA THR A 127 -3.95 -6.30 10.95
C THR A 127 -2.63 -5.86 11.61
N PHE A 128 -1.70 -6.76 11.79
CA PHE A 128 -0.32 -6.51 12.22
C PHE A 128 0.63 -7.40 11.43
N ILE A 129 1.83 -6.90 11.14
CA ILE A 129 2.84 -7.65 10.39
C ILE A 129 4.25 -7.29 10.89
N ASP A 130 5.17 -8.26 10.83
CA ASP A 130 6.59 -7.98 10.99
C ASP A 130 7.15 -7.33 9.73
N ALA A 131 7.85 -6.22 9.90
CA ALA A 131 8.37 -5.42 8.78
C ALA A 131 9.41 -6.20 7.95
N SER A 132 10.16 -7.12 8.54
CA SER A 132 11.11 -7.97 7.78
C SER A 132 10.38 -8.91 6.84
N LEU A 133 9.21 -9.44 7.25
CA LEU A 133 8.37 -10.26 6.40
C LEU A 133 7.74 -9.44 5.28
N LEU A 134 7.27 -8.23 5.59
CA LEU A 134 6.71 -7.31 4.60
C LEU A 134 7.77 -6.92 3.54
N ASN A 135 9.00 -6.61 3.96
CA ASN A 135 10.12 -6.36 3.06
C ASN A 135 10.50 -7.58 2.20
N THR A 136 10.37 -8.79 2.77
CA THR A 136 10.59 -10.03 2.02
C THR A 136 9.55 -10.21 0.92
N LEU A 137 8.28 -9.95 1.22
CA LEU A 137 7.20 -9.97 0.22
C LEU A 137 7.42 -8.92 -0.88
N ASP A 138 7.84 -7.72 -0.51
CA ASP A 138 8.16 -6.64 -1.45
C ASP A 138 9.31 -7.01 -2.40
N GLY A 139 10.29 -7.75 -1.90
CA GLY A 139 11.37 -8.29 -2.72
C GLY A 139 10.99 -9.48 -3.63
N ASN A 140 9.84 -10.11 -3.41
CA ASN A 140 9.41 -11.29 -4.16
C ASN A 140 8.54 -10.95 -5.37
N THR A 141 7.86 -9.81 -5.38
CA THR A 141 7.02 -9.36 -6.50
C THR A 141 7.42 -7.97 -6.96
N SER A 142 7.22 -7.68 -8.24
CA SER A 142 7.25 -6.32 -8.78
C SER A 142 5.86 -5.66 -8.76
N GLY A 143 4.83 -6.41 -8.40
CA GLY A 143 3.47 -5.89 -8.19
C GLY A 143 3.35 -5.14 -6.88
N VAL A 144 2.29 -4.35 -6.75
CA VAL A 144 2.04 -3.57 -5.52
C VAL A 144 1.54 -4.48 -4.40
N ILE A 145 2.03 -4.26 -3.18
CA ILE A 145 1.51 -4.90 -1.97
C ILE A 145 0.44 -3.97 -1.36
N ASN A 146 -0.80 -4.40 -1.39
CA ASN A 146 -1.89 -3.73 -0.69
C ASN A 146 -1.89 -4.14 0.79
N ALA A 147 -1.45 -3.24 1.65
CA ALA A 147 -1.38 -3.41 3.10
C ALA A 147 -2.43 -2.56 3.85
N SER A 148 -3.55 -2.20 3.20
CA SER A 148 -4.59 -1.31 3.76
C SER A 148 -5.25 -1.83 5.05
N THR A 149 -5.15 -3.12 5.34
CA THR A 149 -5.65 -3.73 6.59
C THR A 149 -4.65 -3.68 7.73
N VAL A 150 -3.36 -3.44 7.42
CA VAL A 150 -2.29 -3.45 8.43
C VAL A 150 -2.32 -2.15 9.23
N ASN A 151 -2.51 -2.25 10.54
CA ASN A 151 -2.51 -1.12 11.46
C ASN A 151 -1.28 -1.09 12.37
N THR A 152 -0.50 -2.16 12.42
CA THR A 152 0.68 -2.24 13.29
C THR A 152 1.83 -2.92 12.56
N LEU A 153 2.97 -2.23 12.49
CA LEU A 153 4.25 -2.81 12.07
C LEU A 153 5.09 -3.12 13.31
N THR A 154 5.70 -4.31 13.33
CA THR A 154 6.66 -4.75 14.36
C THR A 154 8.01 -5.05 13.70
N GLY A 155 9.06 -5.19 14.50
CA GLY A 155 10.40 -5.55 13.99
C GLY A 155 11.48 -4.55 14.37
N SER A 156 12.63 -4.62 13.72
CA SER A 156 13.73 -3.67 13.94
C SER A 156 13.44 -2.32 13.28
N ASP A 157 14.04 -1.24 13.82
CA ASP A 157 13.93 0.10 13.23
C ASP A 157 14.37 0.12 11.76
N SER A 158 15.38 -0.68 11.41
CA SER A 158 15.88 -0.79 10.03
C SER A 158 14.83 -1.41 9.10
N ASP A 159 14.17 -2.49 9.53
CA ASP A 159 13.18 -3.19 8.70
C ASP A 159 11.91 -2.35 8.54
N ILE A 160 11.47 -1.71 9.64
CA ILE A 160 10.32 -0.81 9.60
C ILE A 160 10.59 0.37 8.65
N ASN A 161 11.81 0.95 8.72
CA ASN A 161 12.17 2.03 7.82
C ASN A 161 12.21 1.60 6.35
N ALA A 162 12.71 0.41 6.06
CA ALA A 162 12.72 -0.14 4.71
C ALA A 162 11.28 -0.28 4.19
N ALA A 163 10.38 -0.90 4.97
CA ALA A 163 8.97 -1.07 4.59
C ALA A 163 8.24 0.27 4.35
N LEU A 164 8.43 1.24 5.26
CA LEU A 164 7.82 2.57 5.16
C LEU A 164 8.38 3.44 4.02
N SER A 165 9.51 3.07 3.45
CA SER A 165 10.16 3.81 2.35
C SER A 165 10.01 3.12 1.00
N SER A 166 9.37 1.95 0.95
CA SER A 166 9.16 1.21 -0.28
C SER A 166 8.00 1.78 -1.09
N ASP A 167 8.24 2.04 -2.38
CA ASP A 167 7.19 2.42 -3.33
C ASP A 167 6.33 1.20 -3.76
N GLY A 168 6.78 -0.02 -3.48
CA GLY A 168 6.07 -1.27 -3.75
C GLY A 168 4.96 -1.58 -2.76
N ILE A 169 4.93 -0.91 -1.60
CA ILE A 169 3.96 -1.15 -0.54
C ILE A 169 2.95 0.00 -0.48
N SER A 170 1.66 -0.31 -0.62
CA SER A 170 0.56 0.65 -0.55
C SER A 170 -0.31 0.38 0.66
N ASP A 171 -0.68 1.45 1.36
CA ASP A 171 -1.65 1.41 2.46
C ASP A 171 -3.11 1.54 1.99
N GLY A 172 -3.33 1.62 0.67
CA GLY A 172 -4.62 1.94 0.09
C GLY A 172 -4.91 3.45 0.12
N GLU A 173 -5.99 3.85 -0.53
CA GLU A 173 -6.45 5.27 -0.56
C GLU A 173 -7.31 5.62 0.68
N SER A 174 -7.03 5.03 1.85
CA SER A 174 -7.80 5.34 3.06
C SER A 174 -7.28 6.62 3.71
N GLU A 175 -8.10 7.63 3.84
CA GLU A 175 -7.84 8.82 4.65
C GLU A 175 -8.19 8.58 6.13
N PRO A 176 -7.30 8.89 7.09
CA PRO A 176 -5.90 9.27 6.92
C PRO A 176 -4.99 8.05 6.60
N PRO A 177 -3.85 8.26 5.90
CA PRO A 177 -2.96 7.16 5.50
C PRO A 177 -2.51 6.32 6.69
N ILE A 178 -2.24 5.01 6.45
CA ILE A 178 -1.78 4.13 7.53
C ILE A 178 -0.39 4.55 8.00
N TRP A 179 0.46 4.97 7.09
CA TRP A 179 1.78 5.54 7.41
C TRP A 179 2.05 6.82 6.62
N LEU A 180 2.96 7.59 7.14
CA LEU A 180 3.36 8.87 6.56
C LEU A 180 4.61 8.69 5.70
N SER A 181 4.64 9.31 4.54
CA SER A 181 5.88 9.55 3.78
C SER A 181 6.88 10.39 4.60
N ASN A 182 8.11 10.48 4.15
CA ASN A 182 9.11 11.34 4.84
C ASN A 182 8.64 12.80 4.95
N GLN A 183 8.00 13.32 3.90
CA GLN A 183 7.51 14.70 3.91
C GLN A 183 6.32 14.89 4.84
N GLU A 184 5.36 13.96 4.85
CA GLU A 184 4.23 13.99 5.78
C GLU A 184 4.68 13.82 7.22
N SER A 185 5.70 12.98 7.47
CA SER A 185 6.32 12.84 8.80
C SER A 185 6.97 14.13 9.29
N LEU A 186 7.58 14.88 8.39
CA LEU A 186 8.15 16.18 8.70
C LEU A 186 7.06 17.21 9.05
N LYS A 187 5.97 17.25 8.26
CA LYS A 187 4.80 18.08 8.54
C LYS A 187 4.14 17.70 9.87
N TYR A 188 4.02 16.39 10.12
CA TYR A 188 3.49 15.86 11.37
C TYR A 188 4.33 16.30 12.59
N LEU A 189 5.66 16.19 12.53
CA LEU A 189 6.55 16.72 13.56
C LEU A 189 6.36 18.23 13.75
N ALA A 190 6.36 19.00 12.66
CA ALA A 190 6.21 20.45 12.73
C ALA A 190 4.86 20.86 13.35
N SER A 191 3.82 20.04 13.20
CA SER A 191 2.48 20.28 13.73
C SER A 191 2.34 19.96 15.23
N HIS A 192 3.33 19.24 15.83
CA HIS A 192 3.21 18.73 17.20
C HIS A 192 4.49 18.98 18.03
N ASN A 193 4.49 20.04 18.81
CA ASN A 193 5.62 20.46 19.63
C ASN A 193 6.09 19.40 20.63
N ASP A 194 5.18 18.58 21.15
CA ASP A 194 5.50 17.46 22.04
C ASP A 194 6.34 16.39 21.33
N LEU A 195 6.09 16.17 20.05
CA LEU A 195 6.85 15.21 19.25
C LEU A 195 8.24 15.75 18.91
N ILE A 196 8.37 17.06 18.61
CA ILE A 196 9.69 17.69 18.43
C ILE A 196 10.52 17.56 19.70
N ASN A 197 9.93 17.79 20.88
CA ASN A 197 10.62 17.62 22.16
C ASN A 197 11.10 16.19 22.42
N ASN A 198 10.29 15.20 22.03
CA ASN A 198 10.57 13.79 22.30
C ASN A 198 11.50 13.15 21.27
N PHE A 199 11.36 13.51 20.00
CA PHE A 199 12.01 12.83 18.89
C PHE A 199 13.05 13.69 18.16
N GLY A 200 13.00 15.02 18.28
CA GLY A 200 13.78 15.92 17.45
C GLY A 200 13.45 15.71 15.98
N PHE A 201 14.48 15.82 15.12
CA PHE A 201 14.35 15.52 13.68
C PHE A 201 14.54 14.01 13.43
N ASN A 202 13.59 13.22 13.90
CA ASN A 202 13.56 11.78 13.64
C ASN A 202 12.25 11.40 12.96
N LEU A 203 12.27 11.38 11.62
CA LEU A 203 11.11 11.08 10.80
C LEU A 203 10.57 9.66 11.04
N ASN A 204 11.45 8.72 11.39
CA ASN A 204 11.06 7.34 11.64
C ASN A 204 10.28 7.21 12.95
N ASN A 205 10.73 7.88 14.02
CA ASN A 205 9.97 7.93 15.26
C ASN A 205 8.63 8.64 15.07
N ALA A 206 8.58 9.66 14.20
CA ALA A 206 7.32 10.31 13.84
C ALA A 206 6.34 9.37 13.14
N LYS A 207 6.83 8.59 12.15
CA LYS A 207 6.04 7.55 11.47
C LYS A 207 5.51 6.51 12.46
N LEU A 208 6.39 5.95 13.29
CA LEU A 208 6.02 4.96 14.30
C LEU A 208 5.00 5.52 15.30
N HIS A 209 5.19 6.74 15.76
CA HIS A 209 4.23 7.39 16.64
C HIS A 209 2.86 7.55 15.97
N TYR A 210 2.85 7.99 14.70
CA TYR A 210 1.61 8.16 13.95
C TYR A 210 0.86 6.83 13.81
N ILE A 211 1.54 5.76 13.40
CA ILE A 211 0.95 4.42 13.23
C ILE A 211 0.39 3.89 14.58
N ASN A 212 1.19 3.95 15.64
CA ASN A 212 0.87 3.28 16.90
C ASN A 212 -0.05 4.11 17.80
N HIS A 213 -0.09 5.44 17.62
CA HIS A 213 -0.79 6.36 18.51
C HIS A 213 -1.55 7.46 17.74
N GLY A 214 -0.86 8.22 16.90
CA GLY A 214 -1.37 9.48 16.34
C GLY A 214 -2.68 9.33 15.55
N ARG A 215 -2.83 8.25 14.78
CA ARG A 215 -4.09 7.95 14.07
C ARG A 215 -5.24 7.72 15.04
N ALA A 216 -5.04 6.89 16.04
CA ALA A 216 -6.06 6.59 17.05
C ALA A 216 -6.42 7.83 17.90
N GLU A 217 -5.45 8.72 18.10
CA GLU A 217 -5.63 10.00 18.80
C GLU A 217 -6.28 11.07 17.91
N GLY A 218 -6.43 10.83 16.61
CA GLY A 218 -6.96 11.80 15.66
C GLY A 218 -6.03 13.01 15.44
N ARG A 219 -4.70 12.84 15.61
CA ARG A 219 -3.74 13.93 15.42
C ARG A 219 -3.65 14.32 13.94
N ALA A 220 -3.77 15.61 13.67
CA ALA A 220 -3.63 16.16 12.33
C ALA A 220 -2.18 16.02 11.83
N THR A 221 -2.01 15.74 10.55
CA THR A 221 -0.67 15.53 9.96
C THR A 221 -0.05 16.79 9.38
N ASP A 222 -0.82 17.87 9.18
CA ASP A 222 -0.37 19.10 8.52
C ASP A 222 -1.16 20.33 9.04
N THR A 223 -0.78 20.86 10.19
CA THR A 223 -1.36 22.09 10.75
C THR A 223 -0.34 23.23 10.90
N PHE A 224 0.95 22.95 10.66
CA PHE A 224 1.97 23.97 10.76
C PHE A 224 1.99 24.83 9.50
N ASN A 225 1.78 26.15 9.66
CA ASN A 225 1.84 27.10 8.55
C ASN A 225 3.31 27.38 8.15
N ALA A 226 3.86 26.55 7.27
CA ALA A 226 5.24 26.65 6.82
C ALA A 226 5.50 27.92 5.98
N TRP A 227 4.54 28.37 5.18
CA TRP A 227 4.62 29.63 4.46
C TRP A 227 4.61 30.83 5.41
N GLY A 228 3.73 30.81 6.41
CA GLY A 228 3.70 31.84 7.46
C GLY A 228 4.99 31.88 8.24
N TYR A 229 5.58 30.73 8.55
CA TYR A 229 6.88 30.64 9.20
C TYR A 229 7.99 31.30 8.35
N LEU A 230 8.09 30.93 7.07
CA LEU A 230 9.12 31.45 6.18
C LEU A 230 8.97 32.95 5.97
N VAL A 231 7.74 33.45 5.74
CA VAL A 231 7.47 34.87 5.51
C VAL A 231 7.72 35.73 6.75
N LYS A 232 7.60 35.18 7.96
CA LYS A 232 7.81 35.90 9.23
C LYS A 232 9.26 36.23 9.48
N TYR A 233 10.21 35.43 9.01
CA TYR A 233 11.62 35.55 9.33
C TYR A 233 12.44 35.86 8.08
N GLU A 234 12.97 37.10 8.01
CA GLU A 234 13.73 37.59 6.85
C GLU A 234 15.05 36.84 6.62
N ASP A 235 15.69 36.39 7.70
CA ASP A 235 16.90 35.59 7.64
C ASP A 235 16.62 34.23 6.95
N LEU A 236 15.42 33.65 7.14
CA LEU A 236 15.01 32.41 6.46
C LEU A 236 14.74 32.66 4.98
N ILE A 237 14.05 33.74 4.62
CA ILE A 237 13.86 34.11 3.21
C ILE A 237 15.21 34.25 2.51
N ASN A 238 16.17 34.92 3.16
CA ASN A 238 17.51 35.17 2.59
C ASN A 238 18.34 33.89 2.44
N SER A 239 18.18 32.92 3.34
CA SER A 239 18.94 31.66 3.33
C SER A 239 18.28 30.53 2.56
N LEU A 240 16.96 30.44 2.59
CA LEU A 240 16.17 29.31 2.04
C LEU A 240 15.36 29.69 0.80
N GLY A 241 15.22 31.00 0.52
CA GLY A 241 14.35 31.50 -0.56
C GLY A 241 12.89 31.10 -0.32
N SER A 242 12.26 30.51 -1.32
CA SER A 242 10.87 30.01 -1.26
C SER A 242 10.78 28.48 -1.04
N ASP A 243 11.82 27.87 -0.49
CA ASP A 243 11.81 26.43 -0.18
C ASP A 243 11.10 26.17 1.15
N VAL A 244 9.81 25.82 1.04
CA VAL A 244 8.95 25.54 2.19
C VAL A 244 9.34 24.24 2.90
N ASN A 245 9.96 23.28 2.22
CA ASN A 245 10.42 22.04 2.83
C ASN A 245 11.65 22.29 3.71
N ALA A 246 12.62 23.08 3.18
CA ALA A 246 13.75 23.52 3.98
C ALA A 246 13.33 24.38 5.19
N ALA A 247 12.24 25.14 5.08
CA ALA A 247 11.67 25.88 6.20
C ALA A 247 11.06 24.97 7.28
N LEU A 248 10.38 23.89 6.89
CA LEU A 248 9.89 22.84 7.80
C LEU A 248 11.04 22.14 8.52
N GLU A 249 12.08 21.73 7.77
CA GLU A 249 13.29 21.14 8.34
C GLU A 249 13.98 22.06 9.33
N HIS A 250 14.10 23.36 8.98
CA HIS A 250 14.67 24.37 9.86
C HIS A 250 13.85 24.49 11.15
N TYR A 251 12.50 24.53 11.04
CA TYR A 251 11.65 24.66 12.22
C TYR A 251 11.84 23.49 13.18
N VAL A 252 11.80 22.26 12.69
CA VAL A 252 11.93 21.04 13.51
C VAL A 252 13.32 20.92 14.13
N ASN A 253 14.39 21.25 13.39
CA ASN A 253 15.78 21.10 13.87
C ASN A 253 16.21 22.23 14.80
N PHE A 254 15.76 23.47 14.55
CA PHE A 254 16.31 24.67 15.19
C PHE A 254 15.20 25.61 15.67
N GLY A 255 14.29 25.98 14.77
CA GLY A 255 13.35 27.08 14.99
C GLY A 255 12.47 26.91 16.22
N TYR A 256 12.01 25.69 16.48
CA TYR A 256 11.25 25.40 17.69
C TYR A 256 12.07 25.64 18.98
N LEU A 257 13.30 25.16 19.01
CA LEU A 257 14.21 25.37 20.16
C LEU A 257 14.64 26.82 20.33
N GLU A 258 14.68 27.57 19.22
CA GLU A 258 14.93 29.04 19.22
C GLU A 258 13.69 29.85 19.67
N GLY A 259 12.57 29.17 19.94
CA GLY A 259 11.31 29.84 20.30
C GLY A 259 10.62 30.55 19.12
N ARG A 260 11.00 30.21 17.89
CA ARG A 260 10.31 30.70 16.68
C ARG A 260 8.94 30.01 16.53
N SER A 261 8.00 30.71 15.92
CA SER A 261 6.66 30.21 15.64
C SER A 261 6.23 30.55 14.22
N ALA A 262 5.26 29.83 13.69
CA ALA A 262 4.61 30.20 12.43
C ALA A 262 4.09 31.64 12.49
N GLY A 263 4.05 32.30 11.34
CA GLY A 263 3.43 33.62 11.17
C GLY A 263 1.96 33.48 10.75
N ASP A 264 1.34 34.62 10.57
CA ASP A 264 -0.05 34.80 10.19
C ASP A 264 -0.28 34.94 8.68
N PHE A 265 0.78 34.78 7.86
CA PHE A 265 0.64 34.87 6.41
C PHE A 265 -0.18 33.69 5.87
N ASP A 266 -1.36 34.01 5.35
CA ASP A 266 -2.22 33.08 4.63
C ASP A 266 -2.05 33.25 3.13
N VAL A 267 -1.64 32.18 2.46
CA VAL A 267 -1.37 32.20 1.02
C VAL A 267 -2.65 32.37 0.22
N PHE A 268 -3.78 31.83 0.69
CA PHE A 268 -5.04 31.93 -0.03
C PHE A 268 -5.61 33.34 0.08
N ASN A 269 -5.52 33.97 1.24
CA ASN A 269 -5.89 35.39 1.40
C ASN A 269 -5.01 36.28 0.52
N TYR A 270 -3.72 35.96 0.41
CA TYR A 270 -2.82 36.67 -0.50
C TYR A 270 -3.26 36.51 -1.96
N ILE A 271 -3.52 35.28 -2.43
CA ILE A 271 -4.00 35.04 -3.79
C ILE A 271 -5.35 35.75 -4.02
N ALA A 272 -6.30 35.60 -3.08
CA ALA A 272 -7.62 36.22 -3.18
C ALA A 272 -7.60 37.74 -3.24
N SER A 273 -6.57 38.35 -2.59
CA SER A 273 -6.39 39.81 -2.61
C SER A 273 -5.92 40.38 -3.97
N HIS A 274 -5.54 39.50 -4.94
CA HIS A 274 -4.93 39.93 -6.19
C HIS A 274 -5.52 39.15 -7.40
N ALA A 275 -6.38 39.83 -8.18
CA ALA A 275 -7.08 39.21 -9.31
C ALA A 275 -6.15 38.59 -10.37
N ASP A 276 -4.96 39.17 -10.57
CA ASP A 276 -3.93 38.61 -11.45
C ASP A 276 -3.39 37.27 -10.95
N LEU A 277 -3.25 37.11 -9.62
CA LEU A 277 -2.77 35.88 -9.01
C LEU A 277 -3.86 34.79 -9.01
N ILE A 278 -5.14 35.16 -8.81
CA ILE A 278 -6.25 34.23 -8.96
C ILE A 278 -6.23 33.61 -10.36
N ASN A 279 -6.07 34.46 -11.39
CA ASN A 279 -6.04 34.02 -12.78
C ASN A 279 -4.79 33.17 -13.11
N ALA A 280 -3.64 33.48 -12.52
CA ALA A 280 -2.38 32.82 -12.80
C ALA A 280 -2.21 31.49 -12.03
N PHE A 281 -2.64 31.42 -10.77
CA PHE A 281 -2.33 30.34 -9.85
C PHE A 281 -3.54 29.55 -9.39
N GLY A 282 -4.76 30.13 -9.45
CA GLY A 282 -5.96 29.51 -8.89
C GLY A 282 -5.76 29.11 -7.43
N TYR A 283 -6.08 27.89 -7.07
CA TYR A 283 -5.95 27.33 -5.73
C TYR A 283 -4.58 26.61 -5.52
N ASN A 284 -3.48 27.27 -5.91
CA ASN A 284 -2.14 26.69 -5.75
C ASN A 284 -1.31 27.47 -4.73
N SER A 285 -1.32 26.98 -3.48
CA SER A 285 -0.61 27.60 -2.36
C SER A 285 0.91 27.67 -2.56
N ASN A 286 1.51 26.68 -3.24
CA ASN A 286 2.95 26.68 -3.48
C ASN A 286 3.35 27.80 -4.46
N LEU A 287 2.59 28.01 -5.53
CA LEU A 287 2.84 29.10 -6.45
C LEU A 287 2.58 30.47 -5.81
N GLY A 288 1.51 30.60 -5.02
CA GLY A 288 1.17 31.83 -4.32
C GLY A 288 2.21 32.22 -3.27
N GLY A 289 2.62 31.26 -2.43
CA GLY A 289 3.65 31.48 -1.41
C GLY A 289 5.02 31.83 -2.01
N ALA A 290 5.44 31.08 -3.03
CA ALA A 290 6.68 31.37 -3.75
C ALA A 290 6.64 32.73 -4.45
N HIS A 291 5.51 33.10 -5.05
CA HIS A 291 5.34 34.43 -5.66
C HIS A 291 5.49 35.56 -4.62
N TYR A 292 4.85 35.40 -3.44
CA TYR A 292 4.99 36.44 -2.42
C TYR A 292 6.46 36.67 -2.05
N ILE A 293 7.24 35.63 -1.81
CA ILE A 293 8.64 35.71 -1.42
C ILE A 293 9.50 36.29 -2.55
N ASN A 294 9.34 35.81 -3.78
CA ASN A 294 10.21 36.14 -4.90
C ASN A 294 9.87 37.50 -5.53
N HIS A 295 8.62 37.95 -5.44
CA HIS A 295 8.11 39.15 -6.13
C HIS A 295 7.24 40.02 -5.23
N GLY A 296 6.15 39.45 -4.67
CA GLY A 296 5.11 40.22 -3.99
C GLY A 296 5.61 41.11 -2.85
N LYS A 297 6.60 40.62 -2.08
CA LYS A 297 7.23 41.41 -1.01
C LYS A 297 7.94 42.67 -1.55
N SER A 298 8.69 42.53 -2.63
CA SER A 298 9.39 43.64 -3.28
C SER A 298 8.45 44.61 -4.02
N GLU A 299 7.33 44.07 -4.51
CA GLU A 299 6.25 44.83 -5.14
C GLU A 299 5.33 45.52 -4.13
N LEU A 300 5.57 45.31 -2.83
CA LEU A 300 4.74 45.85 -1.72
C LEU A 300 3.27 45.42 -1.82
N ARG A 301 3.01 44.21 -2.36
CA ARG A 301 1.65 43.67 -2.44
C ARG A 301 1.10 43.41 -1.04
N SER A 302 -0.17 43.74 -0.84
CA SER A 302 -0.87 43.39 0.41
C SER A 302 -0.88 41.89 0.63
N LYS A 303 -0.61 41.45 1.86
CA LYS A 303 -0.72 40.03 2.24
C LYS A 303 -2.16 39.56 2.34
N ASP A 304 -3.04 40.49 2.72
CA ASP A 304 -4.44 40.28 2.98
C ASP A 304 -5.19 41.61 2.82
N SER A 305 -6.01 41.71 1.79
CA SER A 305 -6.91 42.83 1.53
C SER A 305 -8.26 42.35 0.98
N PHE A 306 -8.46 41.01 0.97
CA PHE A 306 -9.72 40.43 0.58
C PHE A 306 -10.69 40.50 1.77
N ASP A 307 -11.91 40.97 1.53
CA ASP A 307 -12.96 41.02 2.54
C ASP A 307 -13.84 39.77 2.42
N GLU A 308 -13.46 38.71 3.12
CA GLU A 308 -14.16 37.43 3.11
C GLU A 308 -15.61 37.57 3.59
N TRP A 309 -15.81 38.33 4.65
CA TRP A 309 -17.14 38.55 5.22
C TRP A 309 -18.05 39.35 4.28
N GLY A 310 -17.50 40.38 3.67
CA GLY A 310 -18.23 41.17 2.66
C GLY A 310 -18.54 40.34 1.42
N TYR A 311 -17.61 39.51 0.99
CA TYR A 311 -17.81 38.57 -0.12
C TYR A 311 -18.90 37.54 0.20
N LEU A 312 -18.81 36.90 1.35
CA LEU A 312 -19.82 35.91 1.81
C LEU A 312 -21.21 36.57 1.94
N ALA A 313 -21.28 37.73 2.60
CA ALA A 313 -22.55 38.44 2.80
C ALA A 313 -23.20 38.92 1.50
N SER A 314 -22.39 39.14 0.44
CA SER A 314 -22.89 39.59 -0.86
C SER A 314 -23.38 38.44 -1.76
N ASN A 315 -23.15 37.18 -1.37
CA ASN A 315 -23.44 35.99 -2.18
C ASN A 315 -24.36 35.03 -1.37
N ASN A 316 -25.66 35.10 -1.58
CA ASN A 316 -26.63 34.30 -0.83
C ASN A 316 -26.47 32.78 -0.98
N ASP A 317 -25.99 32.32 -2.12
CA ASP A 317 -25.68 30.90 -2.40
C ASP A 317 -24.56 30.40 -1.50
N LEU A 318 -23.54 31.22 -1.29
CA LEU A 318 -22.41 30.90 -0.41
C LEU A 318 -22.84 30.96 1.06
N MET A 319 -23.63 31.96 1.45
CA MET A 319 -24.20 32.03 2.81
C MET A 319 -25.05 30.78 3.13
N ASN A 320 -25.82 30.28 2.17
CA ASN A 320 -26.64 29.08 2.36
C ASN A 320 -25.80 27.80 2.41
N ALA A 321 -24.67 27.75 1.71
CA ALA A 321 -23.80 26.59 1.67
C ALA A 321 -22.84 26.48 2.87
N PHE A 322 -22.27 27.61 3.31
CA PHE A 322 -21.19 27.66 4.30
C PHE A 322 -21.59 28.33 5.62
N GLY A 323 -22.72 29.04 5.68
CA GLY A 323 -23.15 29.74 6.89
C GLY A 323 -22.20 30.86 7.26
N SER A 324 -21.65 30.82 8.47
CA SER A 324 -20.68 31.79 8.99
C SER A 324 -19.24 31.22 9.05
N ASP A 325 -19.01 30.08 8.42
CA ASP A 325 -17.69 29.44 8.38
C ASP A 325 -16.85 29.91 7.19
#